data_55c05be8eb504f3fd7f7492f5296a5bb
#
_entry.id   55c05be8eb504f3fd7f7492f5296a5bb
#
_cell.length_a   1.000
_cell.length_b   1.000
_cell.length_c   1.000
_cell.angle_alpha   90.00
_cell.angle_beta   90.00
_cell.angle_gamma   90.00
#
_symmetry.space_group_name_H-M   'P 1'
#
loop_
_entity.id
_entity.type
_entity.pdbx_description
1 polymer ?
#
loop_
_entity_poly.entity_id
_entity_poly.type
_entity_poly.pdbx_seq_one_letter_code
_entity_poly.pdbx_strand_id
1 'polypeptide(L)'
;IRDRVYQMGKVASSSVTHSLSRQCSGVVLQAHYFRPNHKDWRVRRLYHWIMEGAKPLNVISLTRDPIGRNVSVFFQNFEKHTGVPYHKANFSIEELRTIFLNRFANGKPLGWYDRNIKANFGIDVYTTSFPKCGFATYTHKNFRLLVLQSEIDDNEKQRAIGEFLNINNFQLFNKNISADKEYASTYMDFKRNVKLPSDYLDLMCKSKYFTHFYDQDVIDAVRIKWSYK
;
A
#
# COMPACT_ATOMS: atom_id res chain seq x y z
N ILE A 1 15.84 -4.53 -18.54
CA ILE A 1 15.09 -4.65 -17.28
C ILE A 1 14.08 -3.50 -17.23
N ARG A 2 12.85 -3.76 -16.80
CA ARG A 2 11.80 -2.74 -16.65
C ARG A 2 11.35 -2.71 -15.21
N ASP A 3 11.21 -1.51 -14.64
CA ASP A 3 10.89 -1.32 -13.23
C ASP A 3 9.40 -1.03 -13.06
N ARG A 4 8.80 -1.59 -12.02
CA ARG A 4 7.36 -1.48 -11.76
C ARG A 4 7.10 -1.21 -10.29
N VAL A 5 6.18 -0.30 -10.02
CA VAL A 5 5.60 -0.14 -8.69
C VAL A 5 4.22 -0.80 -8.70
N TYR A 6 4.13 -1.94 -8.01
CA TYR A 6 2.91 -2.75 -7.93
C TYR A 6 2.55 -3.04 -6.48
N GLN A 7 1.54 -2.39 -5.99
CA GLN A 7 1.10 -2.47 -4.60
C GLN A 7 -0.37 -2.11 -4.43
N MET A 8 -0.90 -2.40 -3.24
CA MET A 8 -2.19 -1.87 -2.85
C MET A 8 -2.16 -0.34 -2.76
N GLY A 9 -3.29 0.33 -3.02
CA GLY A 9 -3.37 1.80 -2.91
C GLY A 9 -3.16 2.31 -1.49
N LYS A 10 -2.65 3.53 -1.35
CA LYS A 10 -2.44 4.30 -0.09
C LYS A 10 -1.32 3.76 0.81
N VAL A 11 -0.25 3.31 0.19
CA VAL A 11 0.99 2.89 0.84
C VAL A 11 2.19 3.79 0.45
N ALA A 12 1.95 5.09 0.27
CA ALA A 12 2.95 6.11 -0.09
C ALA A 12 3.67 5.91 -1.44
N SER A 13 3.12 5.14 -2.34
CA SER A 13 3.74 4.74 -3.62
C SER A 13 3.87 5.85 -4.65
N SER A 14 3.12 6.94 -4.53
CA SER A 14 3.20 8.06 -5.47
C SER A 14 4.57 8.71 -5.45
N SER A 15 5.19 8.86 -4.27
CA SER A 15 6.54 9.37 -4.12
C SER A 15 7.56 8.44 -4.76
N VAL A 16 7.47 7.12 -4.51
CA VAL A 16 8.36 6.13 -5.14
C VAL A 16 8.22 6.14 -6.66
N THR A 17 6.99 6.10 -7.19
CA THR A 17 6.76 6.13 -8.65
C THR A 17 7.30 7.41 -9.27
N HIS A 18 7.06 8.57 -8.65
CA HIS A 18 7.55 9.85 -9.13
C HIS A 18 9.09 9.89 -9.15
N SER A 19 9.73 9.43 -8.09
CA SER A 19 11.19 9.40 -7.97
C SER A 19 11.84 8.48 -9.00
N LEU A 20 11.29 7.29 -9.19
CA LEU A 20 11.72 6.35 -10.20
C LEU A 20 11.58 6.92 -11.63
N SER A 21 10.46 7.58 -11.92
CA SER A 21 10.22 8.18 -13.25
C SER A 21 11.22 9.27 -13.60
N ARG A 22 11.89 9.87 -12.61
CA ARG A 22 12.90 10.91 -12.81
C ARG A 22 14.32 10.36 -12.95
N GLN A 23 14.59 9.18 -12.40
CA GLN A 23 15.94 8.64 -12.24
C GLN A 23 16.18 7.34 -13.01
N CYS A 24 15.13 6.67 -13.46
CA CYS A 24 15.25 5.47 -14.27
C CYS A 24 15.10 5.80 -15.76
N SER A 25 15.99 5.30 -16.59
CA SER A 25 15.87 5.38 -18.06
C SER A 25 14.77 4.47 -18.64
N GLY A 26 14.27 3.54 -17.84
CA GLY A 26 13.24 2.58 -18.21
C GLY A 26 11.81 3.10 -18.03
N VAL A 27 10.83 2.35 -18.57
CA VAL A 27 9.42 2.64 -18.36
C VAL A 27 9.01 2.25 -16.95
N VAL A 28 8.65 3.23 -16.12
CA VAL A 28 8.08 3.03 -14.78
C VAL A 28 6.56 3.00 -14.89
N LEU A 29 5.93 1.94 -14.39
CA LEU A 29 4.46 1.84 -14.31
C LEU A 29 4.02 1.62 -12.87
N GLN A 30 2.96 2.33 -12.48
CA GLN A 30 2.27 2.10 -11.22
C GLN A 30 0.95 1.37 -11.48
N ALA A 31 0.71 0.28 -10.78
CA ALA A 31 -0.53 -0.46 -10.84
C ALA A 31 -0.95 -0.99 -9.47
N HIS A 32 -2.25 -1.12 -9.25
CA HIS A 32 -2.82 -1.73 -8.04
C HIS A 32 -3.38 -3.13 -8.32
N TYR A 33 -3.65 -3.43 -9.58
CA TYR A 33 -4.15 -4.72 -10.07
C TYR A 33 -3.61 -5.01 -11.46
N PHE A 34 -3.19 -6.23 -11.70
CA PHE A 34 -2.93 -6.76 -13.03
C PHE A 34 -4.14 -7.59 -13.50
N ARG A 35 -4.72 -7.17 -14.62
CA ARG A 35 -5.86 -7.87 -15.23
C ARG A 35 -5.79 -7.73 -16.75
N PRO A 36 -6.29 -8.73 -17.51
CA PRO A 36 -6.30 -8.66 -18.98
C PRO A 36 -7.14 -7.50 -19.52
N ASN A 37 -8.15 -7.05 -18.77
CA ASN A 37 -9.05 -5.95 -19.12
C ASN A 37 -8.79 -4.66 -18.33
N HIS A 38 -7.55 -4.42 -17.86
CA HIS A 38 -7.24 -3.18 -17.13
C HIS A 38 -7.46 -1.95 -18.02
N LYS A 39 -7.98 -0.83 -17.45
CA LYS A 39 -8.28 0.41 -18.20
C LYS A 39 -7.04 1.02 -18.88
N ASP A 40 -5.88 0.98 -18.24
CA ASP A 40 -4.62 1.41 -18.83
C ASP A 40 -4.07 0.31 -19.75
N TRP A 41 -3.93 0.61 -21.05
CA TRP A 41 -3.42 -0.32 -22.06
C TRP A 41 -2.00 -0.82 -21.76
N ARG A 42 -1.17 0.02 -21.10
CA ARG A 42 0.21 -0.34 -20.72
C ARG A 42 0.23 -1.43 -19.66
N VAL A 43 -0.72 -1.38 -18.72
CA VAL A 43 -0.90 -2.42 -17.70
C VAL A 43 -1.44 -3.71 -18.33
N ARG A 44 -2.39 -3.61 -19.30
CA ARG A 44 -2.86 -4.79 -20.07
C ARG A 44 -1.71 -5.44 -20.81
N ARG A 45 -0.92 -4.66 -21.54
CA ARG A 45 0.24 -5.16 -22.28
C ARG A 45 1.27 -5.81 -21.35
N LEU A 46 1.49 -5.22 -20.17
CA LEU A 46 2.37 -5.80 -19.15
C LEU A 46 1.80 -7.12 -18.61
N TYR A 47 0.48 -7.21 -18.39
CA TYR A 47 -0.17 -8.44 -17.96
C TYR A 47 0.11 -9.60 -18.93
N HIS A 48 -0.17 -9.41 -20.22
CA HIS A 48 0.09 -10.44 -21.25
C HIS A 48 1.57 -10.81 -21.30
N TRP A 49 2.44 -9.83 -21.25
CA TRP A 49 3.87 -10.03 -21.25
C TRP A 49 4.42 -10.81 -20.03
N ILE A 50 3.81 -10.64 -18.84
CA ILE A 50 4.11 -11.43 -17.64
C ILE A 50 3.63 -12.87 -17.84
N MET A 51 2.43 -13.07 -18.37
CA MET A 51 1.85 -14.40 -18.61
C MET A 51 2.65 -15.19 -19.66
N GLU A 52 3.26 -14.53 -20.62
CA GLU A 52 4.14 -15.12 -21.64
C GLU A 52 5.53 -15.49 -21.09
N GLY A 53 5.86 -15.12 -19.87
CA GLY A 53 7.10 -15.49 -19.18
C GLY A 53 8.39 -14.88 -19.72
N ALA A 54 8.30 -13.80 -20.51
CA ALA A 54 9.32 -13.45 -21.48
C ALA A 54 10.57 -12.70 -21.01
N LYS A 55 10.58 -11.92 -19.91
CA LYS A 55 11.77 -11.08 -19.58
C LYS A 55 11.88 -10.72 -18.09
N PRO A 56 13.10 -10.37 -17.62
CA PRO A 56 13.31 -9.90 -16.25
C PRO A 56 12.45 -8.67 -15.92
N LEU A 57 11.83 -8.70 -14.74
CA LEU A 57 10.99 -7.64 -14.23
C LEU A 57 11.35 -7.35 -12.77
N ASN A 58 11.63 -6.08 -12.47
CA ASN A 58 11.73 -5.60 -11.10
C ASN A 58 10.37 -5.07 -10.65
N VAL A 59 9.92 -5.54 -9.49
CA VAL A 59 8.66 -5.12 -8.86
C VAL A 59 8.99 -4.49 -7.51
N ILE A 60 8.45 -3.31 -7.24
CA ILE A 60 8.54 -2.66 -5.92
C ILE A 60 7.13 -2.62 -5.36
N SER A 61 6.96 -3.13 -4.15
CA SER A 61 5.69 -3.16 -3.43
C SER A 61 5.88 -2.58 -2.03
N LEU A 62 4.90 -1.80 -1.56
CA LEU A 62 4.95 -1.23 -0.23
C LEU A 62 3.84 -1.83 0.64
N THR A 63 4.15 -2.00 1.92
CA THR A 63 3.19 -2.32 2.97
C THR A 63 2.83 -1.06 3.76
N ARG A 64 1.75 -1.11 4.49
CA ARG A 64 1.34 -0.09 5.46
C ARG A 64 0.46 -0.75 6.52
N ASP A 65 0.43 -0.18 7.73
CA ASP A 65 -0.55 -0.62 8.73
C ASP A 65 -1.95 -0.69 8.10
N PRO A 66 -2.68 -1.81 8.25
CA PRO A 66 -3.91 -2.05 7.51
C PRO A 66 -5.04 -1.09 7.90
N ILE A 67 -5.07 -0.60 9.14
CA ILE A 67 -6.10 0.32 9.64
C ILE A 67 -5.87 1.71 9.06
N GLY A 68 -4.68 2.28 9.22
CA GLY A 68 -4.34 3.59 8.67
C GLY A 68 -4.41 3.63 7.14
N ARG A 69 -4.05 2.51 6.49
CA ARG A 69 -4.26 2.34 5.04
C ARG A 69 -5.76 2.40 4.70
N ASN A 70 -6.61 1.66 5.40
CA ASN A 70 -8.04 1.59 5.15
C ASN A 70 -8.71 2.96 5.34
N VAL A 71 -8.41 3.65 6.44
CA VAL A 71 -8.90 5.02 6.69
C VAL A 71 -8.46 5.96 5.58
N SER A 72 -7.21 5.89 5.13
CA SER A 72 -6.71 6.72 4.03
C SER A 72 -7.42 6.45 2.69
N VAL A 73 -7.79 5.19 2.39
CA VAL A 73 -8.56 4.84 1.18
C VAL A 73 -10.00 5.30 1.29
N PHE A 74 -10.61 5.17 2.47
CA PHE A 74 -11.97 5.61 2.73
C PHE A 74 -12.13 7.10 2.39
N PHE A 75 -11.27 7.96 2.95
CA PHE A 75 -11.30 9.39 2.68
C PHE A 75 -10.92 9.75 1.23
N GLN A 76 -9.99 9.03 0.61
CA GLN A 76 -9.68 9.27 -0.81
C GLN A 76 -10.85 8.99 -1.75
N ASN A 77 -11.70 8.04 -1.39
CA ASN A 77 -12.87 7.64 -2.17
C ASN A 77 -14.16 8.00 -1.42
N PHE A 78 -14.14 9.13 -0.75
CA PHE A 78 -15.20 9.59 0.17
C PHE A 78 -16.59 9.48 -0.46
N GLU A 79 -16.81 10.13 -1.59
CA GLU A 79 -18.08 10.14 -2.30
C GLU A 79 -18.58 8.72 -2.66
N LYS A 80 -17.66 7.86 -3.07
CA LYS A 80 -18.00 6.46 -3.40
C LYS A 80 -18.55 5.69 -2.20
N HIS A 81 -18.09 6.00 -0.99
CA HIS A 81 -18.50 5.29 0.24
C HIS A 81 -19.65 5.95 0.96
N THR A 82 -19.74 7.27 0.91
CA THR A 82 -20.79 8.05 1.56
C THR A 82 -22.01 8.31 0.66
N GLY A 83 -21.81 8.30 -0.67
CA GLY A 83 -22.81 8.70 -1.65
C GLY A 83 -22.92 10.21 -1.85
N VAL A 84 -22.08 11.01 -1.15
CA VAL A 84 -22.12 12.47 -1.16
C VAL A 84 -20.73 13.02 -1.45
N PRO A 85 -20.56 13.98 -2.40
CA PRO A 85 -19.30 14.69 -2.60
C PRO A 85 -18.84 15.38 -1.31
N TYR A 86 -17.53 15.42 -1.05
CA TYR A 86 -17.00 15.92 0.21
C TYR A 86 -17.47 17.36 0.53
N HIS A 87 -17.45 18.27 -0.44
CA HIS A 87 -17.86 19.67 -0.28
C HIS A 87 -19.36 19.88 0.05
N LYS A 88 -20.18 18.84 -0.11
CA LYS A 88 -21.60 18.81 0.26
C LYS A 88 -21.90 17.97 1.50
N ALA A 89 -20.86 17.36 2.06
CA ALA A 89 -21.01 16.45 3.18
C ALA A 89 -21.13 17.19 4.51
N ASN A 90 -22.09 16.76 5.33
CA ASN A 90 -22.27 17.23 6.70
C ASN A 90 -22.40 16.03 7.65
N PHE A 91 -21.39 15.14 7.62
CA PHE A 91 -21.35 13.97 8.49
C PHE A 91 -20.60 14.27 9.77
N SER A 92 -21.15 13.85 10.89
CA SER A 92 -20.42 13.73 12.14
C SER A 92 -19.34 12.63 12.04
N ILE A 93 -18.38 12.67 12.94
CA ILE A 93 -17.31 11.64 13.01
C ILE A 93 -17.89 10.24 13.28
N GLU A 94 -18.96 10.12 14.09
CA GLU A 94 -19.63 8.85 14.38
C GLU A 94 -20.39 8.30 13.17
N GLU A 95 -21.03 9.14 12.38
CA GLU A 95 -21.65 8.73 11.12
C GLU A 95 -20.60 8.22 10.13
N LEU A 96 -19.47 8.93 10.00
CA LEU A 96 -18.35 8.49 9.17
C LEU A 96 -17.76 7.16 9.66
N ARG A 97 -17.65 6.96 10.97
CA ARG A 97 -17.23 5.69 11.57
C ARG A 97 -18.19 4.56 11.20
N THR A 98 -19.49 4.79 11.32
CA THR A 98 -20.54 3.82 10.96
C THR A 98 -20.46 3.45 9.47
N ILE A 99 -20.31 4.44 8.59
CA ILE A 99 -20.15 4.21 7.15
C ILE A 99 -18.86 3.44 6.86
N PHE A 100 -17.76 3.79 7.52
CA PHE A 100 -16.47 3.12 7.39
C PHE A 100 -16.55 1.64 7.77
N LEU A 101 -17.22 1.32 8.86
CA LEU A 101 -17.35 -0.07 9.33
C LEU A 101 -18.29 -0.90 8.44
N ASN A 102 -19.41 -0.33 7.99
CA ASN A 102 -20.48 -1.07 7.35
C ASN A 102 -20.41 -1.07 5.80
N ARG A 103 -19.86 -0.03 5.18
CA ARG A 103 -19.86 0.12 3.71
C ARG A 103 -18.48 -0.02 3.06
N PHE A 104 -17.41 0.12 3.82
CA PHE A 104 -16.08 0.01 3.27
C PHE A 104 -15.55 -1.42 3.34
N ALA A 105 -14.98 -1.92 2.22
CA ALA A 105 -14.42 -3.27 2.14
C ALA A 105 -13.05 -3.37 2.86
N ASN A 106 -13.09 -3.49 4.17
CA ASN A 106 -11.94 -3.43 5.05
C ASN A 106 -10.90 -4.56 4.87
N GLY A 107 -11.32 -5.76 4.44
CA GLY A 107 -10.45 -6.93 4.30
C GLY A 107 -9.47 -6.91 3.11
N LYS A 108 -9.48 -5.87 2.26
CA LYS A 108 -8.65 -5.82 1.05
C LYS A 108 -7.15 -5.97 1.28
N PRO A 109 -6.53 -5.29 2.27
CA PRO A 109 -5.09 -5.43 2.49
C PRO A 109 -4.68 -6.84 2.93
N LEU A 110 -5.54 -7.53 3.70
CA LEU A 110 -5.20 -8.76 4.38
C LEU A 110 -4.77 -9.91 3.46
N GLY A 111 -5.33 -10.01 2.27
CA GLY A 111 -4.96 -11.03 1.29
C GLY A 111 -4.40 -10.44 -0.01
N TRP A 112 -3.93 -9.18 0.01
CA TRP A 112 -3.49 -8.54 -1.23
C TRP A 112 -2.26 -9.22 -1.83
N TYR A 113 -1.28 -9.60 -1.02
CA TYR A 113 -0.06 -10.26 -1.47
C TYR A 113 -0.34 -11.63 -2.07
N ASP A 114 -1.20 -12.43 -1.44
CA ASP A 114 -1.60 -13.74 -1.98
C ASP A 114 -2.31 -13.59 -3.33
N ARG A 115 -3.29 -12.67 -3.41
CA ARG A 115 -4.10 -12.49 -4.63
C ARG A 115 -3.38 -11.77 -5.77
N ASN A 116 -2.31 -11.03 -5.48
CA ASN A 116 -1.66 -10.21 -6.49
C ASN A 116 -0.19 -10.59 -6.70
N ILE A 117 0.62 -10.68 -5.67
CA ILE A 117 2.05 -11.01 -5.82
C ILE A 117 2.21 -12.51 -6.07
N LYS A 118 1.69 -13.35 -5.19
CA LYS A 118 1.81 -14.81 -5.33
C LYS A 118 1.12 -15.30 -6.61
N ALA A 119 -0.10 -14.85 -6.86
CA ALA A 119 -0.88 -15.28 -8.03
C ALA A 119 -0.27 -14.84 -9.37
N ASN A 120 0.34 -13.65 -9.47
CA ASN A 120 0.86 -13.14 -10.74
C ASN A 120 2.35 -13.43 -10.97
N PHE A 121 3.15 -13.55 -9.91
CA PHE A 121 4.60 -13.68 -10.01
C PHE A 121 5.16 -14.97 -9.40
N GLY A 122 4.32 -15.80 -8.77
CA GLY A 122 4.75 -17.01 -8.07
C GLY A 122 5.57 -16.76 -6.80
N ILE A 123 5.68 -15.51 -6.36
CA ILE A 123 6.45 -15.12 -5.17
C ILE A 123 5.54 -15.17 -3.95
N ASP A 124 5.79 -16.10 -3.03
CA ASP A 124 5.14 -16.13 -1.73
C ASP A 124 6.02 -15.42 -0.69
N VAL A 125 5.65 -14.20 -0.33
CA VAL A 125 6.41 -13.38 0.63
C VAL A 125 6.35 -13.94 2.06
N TYR A 126 5.42 -14.83 2.34
CA TYR A 126 5.19 -15.40 3.68
C TYR A 126 6.03 -16.66 4.00
N THR A 127 6.88 -17.08 3.09
CA THR A 127 7.71 -18.29 3.28
C THR A 127 8.91 -18.06 4.19
N THR A 128 9.32 -16.81 4.37
CA THR A 128 10.44 -16.42 5.23
C THR A 128 10.00 -15.27 6.14
N SER A 129 10.59 -15.15 7.32
CA SER A 129 10.31 -14.02 8.23
C SER A 129 10.69 -12.69 7.58
N PHE A 130 9.85 -11.69 7.77
CA PHE A 130 10.13 -10.34 7.27
C PHE A 130 11.18 -9.65 8.16
N PRO A 131 12.24 -9.05 7.59
CA PRO A 131 13.31 -8.46 8.38
C PRO A 131 12.87 -7.22 9.17
N LYS A 132 13.44 -7.02 10.37
CA LYS A 132 13.18 -5.84 11.22
C LYS A 132 13.62 -4.51 10.61
N CYS A 133 14.53 -4.53 9.62
CA CYS A 133 14.88 -3.32 8.86
C CYS A 133 13.73 -2.78 7.99
N GLY A 134 12.61 -3.49 7.90
CA GLY A 134 11.40 -3.03 7.23
C GLY A 134 11.41 -3.16 5.70
N PHE A 135 12.34 -3.94 5.14
CA PHE A 135 12.32 -4.29 3.71
C PHE A 135 12.95 -5.65 3.44
N ALA A 136 12.53 -6.29 2.36
CA ALA A 136 13.06 -7.57 1.89
C ALA A 136 12.99 -7.69 0.37
N THR A 137 13.94 -8.44 -0.20
CA THR A 137 13.98 -8.78 -1.63
C THR A 137 13.66 -10.26 -1.82
N TYR A 138 12.80 -10.55 -2.80
CA TYR A 138 12.40 -11.90 -3.19
C TYR A 138 12.67 -12.09 -4.68
N THR A 139 12.98 -13.33 -5.07
CA THR A 139 13.22 -13.68 -6.47
C THR A 139 12.49 -14.97 -6.81
N HIS A 140 11.81 -14.99 -7.95
CA HIS A 140 11.24 -16.20 -8.53
C HIS A 140 11.33 -16.11 -10.06
N LYS A 141 11.99 -17.08 -10.68
CA LYS A 141 12.24 -17.09 -12.14
C LYS A 141 12.84 -15.73 -12.59
N ASN A 142 12.17 -15.05 -13.51
CA ASN A 142 12.58 -13.76 -14.06
C ASN A 142 12.07 -12.54 -13.27
N PHE A 143 11.42 -12.77 -12.13
CA PHE A 143 10.84 -11.70 -11.30
C PHE A 143 11.69 -11.44 -10.08
N ARG A 144 11.97 -10.16 -9.81
CA ARG A 144 12.55 -9.68 -8.55
C ARG A 144 11.55 -8.76 -7.90
N LEU A 145 11.30 -8.93 -6.61
CA LEU A 145 10.37 -8.14 -5.81
C LEU A 145 11.10 -7.53 -4.63
N LEU A 146 11.01 -6.21 -4.49
CA LEU A 146 11.36 -5.50 -3.27
C LEU A 146 10.07 -5.15 -2.54
N VAL A 147 9.95 -5.58 -1.28
CA VAL A 147 8.86 -5.16 -0.37
C VAL A 147 9.43 -4.21 0.66
N LEU A 148 8.76 -3.06 0.87
CA LEU A 148 9.15 -2.01 1.81
C LEU A 148 7.97 -1.68 2.72
N GLN A 149 8.19 -1.51 4.02
CA GLN A 149 7.24 -0.82 4.88
C GLN A 149 7.21 0.67 4.52
N SER A 150 6.01 1.25 4.42
CA SER A 150 5.86 2.68 4.10
C SER A 150 6.32 3.59 5.24
N GLU A 151 6.41 3.05 6.44
CA GLU A 151 6.73 3.74 7.69
C GLU A 151 8.23 3.85 7.99
N ILE A 152 9.10 3.06 7.34
CA ILE A 152 10.57 3.19 7.54
C ILE A 152 11.07 4.56 7.06
N ASP A 153 12.23 4.94 7.54
CA ASP A 153 12.86 6.21 7.19
C ASP A 153 13.10 6.35 5.68
N ASP A 154 13.04 7.57 5.17
CA ASP A 154 13.18 7.84 3.75
C ASP A 154 14.60 7.54 3.24
N ASN A 155 15.65 7.68 4.08
CA ASN A 155 17.01 7.29 3.70
C ASN A 155 17.13 5.77 3.53
N GLU A 156 16.48 4.99 4.43
CA GLU A 156 16.42 3.53 4.28
C GLU A 156 15.65 3.10 3.02
N LYS A 157 14.55 3.77 2.69
CA LYS A 157 13.85 3.54 1.41
C LYS A 157 14.73 3.85 0.20
N GLN A 158 15.45 4.98 0.24
CA GLN A 158 16.38 5.39 -0.82
C GLN A 158 17.47 4.34 -1.01
N ARG A 159 18.09 3.90 0.10
CA ARG A 159 19.11 2.87 0.09
C ARG A 159 18.58 1.57 -0.50
N ALA A 160 17.49 1.05 0.03
CA ALA A 160 16.91 -0.22 -0.40
C ALA A 160 16.49 -0.22 -1.89
N ILE A 161 15.91 0.88 -2.37
CA ILE A 161 15.50 1.04 -3.79
C ILE A 161 16.74 1.16 -4.68
N GLY A 162 17.73 1.96 -4.27
CA GLY A 162 18.97 2.15 -5.01
C GLY A 162 19.73 0.83 -5.19
N GLU A 163 19.92 0.08 -4.10
CA GLU A 163 20.56 -1.25 -4.12
C GLU A 163 19.77 -2.24 -4.99
N PHE A 164 18.45 -2.28 -4.84
CA PHE A 164 17.60 -3.19 -5.60
C PHE A 164 17.63 -2.95 -7.12
N LEU A 165 17.68 -1.69 -7.54
CA LEU A 165 17.71 -1.28 -8.94
C LEU A 165 19.11 -1.02 -9.50
N ASN A 166 20.13 -1.08 -8.65
CA ASN A 166 21.50 -0.70 -8.99
C ASN A 166 21.59 0.75 -9.48
N ILE A 167 20.96 1.67 -8.74
CA ILE A 167 21.00 3.12 -8.98
C ILE A 167 21.79 3.78 -7.87
N ASN A 168 22.95 4.34 -8.23
CA ASN A 168 23.75 5.10 -7.29
C ASN A 168 23.04 6.40 -6.87
N ASN A 169 23.05 6.70 -5.55
CA ASN A 169 22.49 7.92 -4.99
C ASN A 169 21.00 8.16 -5.35
N PHE A 170 20.18 7.08 -5.37
CA PHE A 170 18.74 7.21 -5.58
C PHE A 170 18.13 8.17 -4.56
N GLN A 171 17.32 9.14 -5.04
CA GLN A 171 16.66 10.14 -4.21
C GLN A 171 15.14 9.94 -4.20
N LEU A 172 14.52 10.05 -3.03
CA LEU A 172 13.08 10.00 -2.89
C LEU A 172 12.50 11.42 -2.84
N PHE A 173 11.62 11.74 -3.80
CA PHE A 173 10.93 13.01 -3.88
C PHE A 173 9.50 12.87 -3.37
N ASN A 174 9.15 13.61 -2.32
CA ASN A 174 7.82 13.57 -1.75
C ASN A 174 6.75 14.11 -2.71
N LYS A 175 5.65 13.38 -2.84
CA LYS A 175 4.50 13.73 -3.66
C LYS A 175 3.19 13.36 -2.95
N ASN A 176 2.13 14.14 -3.17
CA ASN A 176 0.79 13.90 -2.62
C ASN A 176 0.72 13.96 -1.09
N ILE A 177 1.11 15.07 -0.51
CA ILE A 177 0.93 15.33 0.92
C ILE A 177 -0.58 15.36 1.23
N SER A 178 -1.01 14.60 2.25
CA SER A 178 -2.43 14.50 2.63
C SER A 178 -3.01 15.83 3.14
N ALA A 179 -2.16 16.74 3.58
CA ALA A 179 -2.55 18.07 4.07
C ALA A 179 -3.20 18.95 2.99
N ASP A 180 -2.89 18.72 1.72
CA ASP A 180 -3.38 19.52 0.60
C ASP A 180 -4.76 19.06 0.09
N LYS A 181 -5.42 18.09 0.76
CA LYS A 181 -6.71 17.55 0.34
C LYS A 181 -7.87 18.25 1.02
N GLU A 182 -8.98 18.48 0.30
CA GLU A 182 -10.20 19.07 0.85
C GLU A 182 -10.64 18.42 2.17
N TYR A 183 -10.52 17.10 2.26
CA TYR A 183 -10.91 16.31 3.43
C TYR A 183 -9.81 16.26 4.53
N ALA A 184 -8.73 17.03 4.43
CA ALA A 184 -7.58 16.89 5.33
C ALA A 184 -7.96 17.07 6.81
N SER A 185 -8.74 18.09 7.12
CA SER A 185 -9.22 18.40 8.48
C SER A 185 -10.02 17.22 9.06
N THR A 186 -11.11 16.82 8.38
CA THR A 186 -11.96 15.71 8.83
C THR A 186 -11.20 14.37 8.89
N TYR A 187 -10.26 14.12 7.98
CA TYR A 187 -9.38 12.96 8.02
C TYR A 187 -8.50 12.95 9.28
N MET A 188 -7.95 14.09 9.65
CA MET A 188 -7.12 14.21 10.86
C MET A 188 -7.97 14.06 12.13
N ASP A 189 -9.17 14.63 12.16
CA ASP A 189 -10.11 14.48 13.27
C ASP A 189 -10.57 13.04 13.42
N PHE A 190 -10.90 12.37 12.33
CA PHE A 190 -11.23 10.95 12.33
C PHE A 190 -10.07 10.12 12.90
N LYS A 191 -8.83 10.34 12.47
CA LYS A 191 -7.65 9.61 12.97
C LYS A 191 -7.37 9.86 14.45
N ARG A 192 -7.74 11.02 14.97
CA ARG A 192 -7.50 11.41 16.37
C ARG A 192 -8.57 10.86 17.31
N ASN A 193 -9.82 10.93 16.89
CA ASN A 193 -10.97 10.77 17.78
C ASN A 193 -11.70 9.43 17.60
N VAL A 194 -11.66 8.81 16.41
CA VAL A 194 -12.40 7.58 16.17
C VAL A 194 -11.78 6.40 16.90
N LYS A 195 -12.65 5.64 17.56
CA LYS A 195 -12.35 4.34 18.17
C LYS A 195 -13.10 3.24 17.41
N LEU A 196 -12.42 2.12 17.22
CA LEU A 196 -12.91 1.01 16.41
C LEU A 196 -13.26 -0.18 17.32
N PRO A 197 -14.27 -0.99 16.97
CA PRO A 197 -14.67 -2.15 17.75
C PRO A 197 -13.56 -3.19 17.85
N SER A 198 -13.59 -3.97 18.93
CA SER A 198 -12.56 -4.99 19.21
C SER A 198 -12.48 -6.07 18.14
N ASP A 199 -13.61 -6.50 17.59
CA ASP A 199 -13.66 -7.48 16.50
C ASP A 199 -12.99 -6.97 15.21
N TYR A 200 -13.18 -5.70 14.88
CA TYR A 200 -12.47 -5.06 13.77
C TYR A 200 -10.96 -4.98 14.04
N LEU A 201 -10.57 -4.58 15.26
CA LEU A 201 -9.17 -4.52 15.65
C LEU A 201 -8.53 -5.92 15.63
N ASP A 202 -9.24 -6.93 16.10
CA ASP A 202 -8.78 -8.31 16.06
C ASP A 202 -8.59 -8.81 14.62
N LEU A 203 -9.55 -8.54 13.74
CA LEU A 203 -9.44 -8.88 12.33
C LEU A 203 -8.18 -8.28 11.68
N MET A 204 -7.84 -7.03 12.01
CA MET A 204 -6.69 -6.35 11.44
C MET A 204 -5.38 -6.77 12.12
N CYS A 205 -5.32 -6.70 13.45
CA CYS A 205 -4.10 -6.90 14.22
C CYS A 205 -3.63 -8.36 14.25
N LYS A 206 -4.54 -9.33 14.21
CA LYS A 206 -4.22 -10.77 14.15
C LYS A 206 -4.09 -11.32 12.74
N SER A 207 -4.20 -10.47 11.71
CA SER A 207 -4.10 -10.91 10.33
C SER A 207 -2.70 -11.38 9.96
N LYS A 208 -2.61 -12.44 9.14
CA LYS A 208 -1.35 -12.93 8.54
C LYS A 208 -0.52 -11.78 7.93
N TYR A 209 -1.20 -10.82 7.28
CA TYR A 209 -0.55 -9.67 6.68
C TYR A 209 0.15 -8.79 7.73
N PHE A 210 -0.56 -8.40 8.80
CA PHE A 210 0.00 -7.45 9.75
C PHE A 210 1.08 -8.10 10.62
N THR A 211 0.84 -9.33 11.10
CA THR A 211 1.81 -10.09 11.92
C THR A 211 3.05 -10.53 11.17
N HIS A 212 2.98 -10.61 9.82
CA HIS A 212 4.13 -10.93 9.00
C HIS A 212 5.04 -9.73 8.76
N PHE A 213 4.45 -8.58 8.45
CA PHE A 213 5.22 -7.41 8.03
C PHE A 213 5.60 -6.47 9.17
N TYR A 214 5.05 -6.64 10.37
CA TYR A 214 5.27 -5.71 11.50
C TYR A 214 5.53 -6.47 12.80
N ASP A 215 6.43 -5.91 13.61
CA ASP A 215 6.72 -6.42 14.95
C ASP A 215 5.52 -6.18 15.89
N GLN A 216 5.44 -6.98 16.96
CA GLN A 216 4.33 -6.94 17.92
C GLN A 216 4.17 -5.55 18.55
N ASP A 217 5.25 -4.86 18.87
CA ASP A 217 5.20 -3.51 19.46
C ASP A 217 4.48 -2.50 18.55
N VAL A 218 4.70 -2.59 17.23
CA VAL A 218 4.01 -1.75 16.23
C VAL A 218 2.52 -2.10 16.16
N ILE A 219 2.20 -3.41 16.19
CA ILE A 219 0.83 -3.90 16.16
C ILE A 219 0.08 -3.42 17.41
N ASP A 220 0.69 -3.53 18.59
CA ASP A 220 0.12 -3.09 19.86
C ASP A 220 -0.09 -1.58 19.90
N ALA A 221 0.88 -0.80 19.43
CA ALA A 221 0.75 0.65 19.32
C ALA A 221 -0.42 1.06 18.40
N VAL A 222 -0.57 0.40 17.26
CA VAL A 222 -1.70 0.62 16.34
C VAL A 222 -3.02 0.23 17.00
N ARG A 223 -3.06 -0.92 17.69
CA ARG A 223 -4.25 -1.37 18.44
C ARG A 223 -4.66 -0.36 19.50
N ILE A 224 -3.74 0.07 20.36
CA ILE A 224 -3.97 1.07 21.42
C ILE A 224 -4.51 2.38 20.84
N LYS A 225 -3.91 2.85 19.77
CA LYS A 225 -4.35 4.09 19.08
C LYS A 225 -5.84 4.05 18.70
N TRP A 226 -6.33 2.92 18.21
CA TRP A 226 -7.67 2.78 17.68
C TRP A 226 -8.68 2.16 18.64
N SER A 227 -8.25 1.65 19.81
CA SER A 227 -9.14 1.08 20.84
C SER A 227 -9.79 2.15 21.72
N TYR A 228 -10.93 1.80 22.31
CA TYR A 228 -11.46 2.52 23.47
C TYR A 228 -10.48 2.38 24.66
N LYS A 229 -10.38 3.46 25.43
CA LYS A 229 -9.64 3.42 26.70
C LYS A 229 -10.40 2.61 27.74
#